data_6357cf7325ec6324464a2a77af08a762
#
_entry.id   6357cf7325ec6324464a2a77af08a762
#
_cell.length_a   1.000
_cell.length_b   1.000
_cell.length_c   1.000
_cell.angle_alpha   90.00
_cell.angle_beta   90.00
_cell.angle_gamma   90.00
#
_symmetry.space_group_name_H-M   'P 1'
#
loop_
_entity.id
_entity.type
_entity.pdbx_description
1 polymer ?
#
loop_
_entity_poly.entity_id
_entity_poly.type
_entity_poly.pdbx_seq_one_letter_code
_entity_poly.pdbx_strand_id
1 'polypeptide(L)'
;MGSTAETESICGQPGVTRDALPVHRVYVDGFWMDATEVTNEQFEKFAKATGYVTIAERTPTQEEFPTAPPENLVAGSTVFTPAPEPVPLDNFYRWWRYERGANWRHPEGPSSDLKGREKYPVVHVAYDDAMAYAKWAGKRLPTEAEFEFAARGGKSGLIYSWGNELHPAGRFMANTYQGNFPVKDDGADGFGGISPVAQFAPNSYGLYDLAGNVWEWCDDWYRPDYYEQLARTNSPARNPPGPETSFDPVEPNEKKRVHRGGSFLCTDQYCTRYMVGTRGKGEVTTGSNHLGFRCVKPGTGAKATANISHSTASVPNP
;
A
#
# COMPACT_ATOMS: atom_id res chain seq x y z
N MET A 1 -15.09 -4.81 -9.42
CA MET A 1 -13.92 -4.83 -8.50
C MET A 1 -13.43 -6.27 -8.41
N GLY A 2 -12.13 -6.48 -8.23
CA GLY A 2 -11.50 -7.80 -8.13
C GLY A 2 -10.84 -8.31 -9.41
N SER A 3 -10.27 -9.51 -9.31
CA SER A 3 -9.52 -10.23 -10.36
C SER A 3 -10.25 -11.46 -10.85
N THR A 4 -9.81 -12.04 -11.96
CA THR A 4 -10.32 -13.30 -12.52
C THR A 4 -9.33 -14.44 -12.22
N ALA A 5 -9.78 -15.68 -12.35
CA ALA A 5 -8.89 -16.85 -12.24
C ALA A 5 -7.78 -16.81 -13.32
N GLU A 6 -8.03 -16.22 -14.49
CA GLU A 6 -7.03 -16.03 -15.53
C GLU A 6 -5.90 -15.12 -15.06
N THR A 7 -6.23 -13.99 -14.39
CA THR A 7 -5.21 -13.08 -13.84
C THR A 7 -4.44 -13.71 -12.67
N GLU A 8 -5.05 -14.61 -11.90
CA GLU A 8 -4.34 -15.36 -10.86
C GLU A 8 -3.20 -16.22 -11.44
N SER A 9 -3.40 -16.79 -12.63
CA SER A 9 -2.39 -17.63 -13.28
C SER A 9 -1.14 -16.89 -13.81
N ILE A 10 -1.18 -15.54 -13.86
CA ILE A 10 -0.04 -14.72 -14.30
C ILE A 10 1.06 -14.69 -13.23
N CYS A 11 0.71 -14.84 -11.95
CA CYS A 11 1.67 -14.83 -10.86
C CYS A 11 2.44 -16.15 -10.79
N GLY A 12 3.77 -16.09 -10.74
CA GLY A 12 4.65 -17.24 -10.56
C GLY A 12 4.47 -17.96 -9.21
N GLN A 13 3.81 -17.30 -8.24
CA GLN A 13 3.46 -17.91 -6.94
C GLN A 13 1.95 -18.18 -6.89
N PRO A 14 1.51 -19.45 -6.98
CA PRO A 14 0.10 -19.79 -6.96
C PRO A 14 -0.61 -19.32 -5.68
N GLY A 15 -1.82 -18.82 -5.82
CA GLY A 15 -2.67 -18.40 -4.70
C GLY A 15 -2.39 -17.02 -4.13
N VAL A 16 -1.32 -16.34 -4.55
CA VAL A 16 -0.93 -15.01 -4.02
C VAL A 16 -2.01 -13.94 -4.24
N THR A 17 -2.77 -14.03 -5.32
CA THR A 17 -3.82 -13.06 -5.66
C THR A 17 -5.24 -13.60 -5.47
N ARG A 18 -5.40 -14.77 -4.83
CA ARG A 18 -6.68 -15.47 -4.67
C ARG A 18 -7.69 -14.68 -3.82
N ASP A 19 -7.20 -13.88 -2.89
CA ASP A 19 -8.00 -12.98 -2.05
C ASP A 19 -8.68 -11.84 -2.83
N ALA A 20 -8.35 -11.69 -4.12
CA ALA A 20 -8.98 -10.76 -5.04
C ALA A 20 -10.14 -11.37 -5.85
N LEU A 21 -10.52 -12.61 -5.57
CA LEU A 21 -11.63 -13.30 -6.22
C LEU A 21 -12.88 -13.29 -5.32
N PRO A 22 -14.07 -13.39 -5.92
CA PRO A 22 -14.40 -13.25 -7.34
C PRO A 22 -14.55 -11.79 -7.76
N VAL A 23 -14.60 -11.55 -9.07
CA VAL A 23 -15.05 -10.24 -9.60
C VAL A 23 -16.49 -9.97 -9.17
N HIS A 24 -16.72 -8.77 -8.65
CA HIS A 24 -18.03 -8.34 -8.19
C HIS A 24 -18.29 -6.85 -8.51
N ARG A 25 -19.56 -6.45 -8.41
CA ARG A 25 -19.97 -5.07 -8.70
C ARG A 25 -19.97 -4.23 -7.44
N VAL A 26 -19.36 -3.05 -7.54
CA VAL A 26 -19.33 -2.03 -6.48
C VAL A 26 -19.70 -0.69 -7.09
N TYR A 27 -20.41 0.12 -6.34
CA TYR A 27 -20.67 1.52 -6.65
C TYR A 27 -19.92 2.42 -5.67
N VAL A 28 -19.21 3.43 -6.18
CA VAL A 28 -18.57 4.48 -5.39
C VAL A 28 -19.13 5.84 -5.79
N ASP A 29 -19.38 6.71 -4.80
CA ASP A 29 -19.75 8.10 -5.03
C ASP A 29 -18.55 8.87 -5.61
N GLY A 30 -18.81 10.04 -6.19
CA GLY A 30 -17.72 10.89 -6.71
C GLY A 30 -16.77 11.36 -5.61
N PHE A 31 -15.47 11.31 -5.89
CA PHE A 31 -14.40 11.77 -5.02
C PHE A 31 -13.25 12.40 -5.82
N TRP A 32 -12.43 13.16 -5.15
CA TRP A 32 -11.16 13.66 -5.67
C TRP A 32 -10.04 12.82 -5.08
N MET A 33 -9.05 12.46 -5.88
CA MET A 33 -7.86 11.72 -5.45
C MET A 33 -6.61 12.50 -5.83
N ASP A 34 -5.58 12.45 -4.97
CA ASP A 34 -4.26 13.00 -5.30
C ASP A 34 -3.71 12.32 -6.54
N ALA A 35 -3.13 13.11 -7.45
CA ALA A 35 -2.67 12.60 -8.74
C ALA A 35 -1.51 11.60 -8.59
N THR A 36 -0.73 11.73 -7.52
CA THR A 36 0.44 10.89 -7.20
C THR A 36 0.37 10.44 -5.75
N GLU A 37 1.27 9.59 -5.34
CA GLU A 37 1.57 9.33 -3.92
C GLU A 37 2.00 10.63 -3.22
N VAL A 38 1.86 10.68 -1.91
CA VAL A 38 2.40 11.78 -1.08
C VAL A 38 3.93 11.74 -1.14
N THR A 39 4.54 12.88 -1.52
CA THR A 39 5.99 12.98 -1.67
C THR A 39 6.70 13.32 -0.35
N ASN A 40 8.01 13.09 -0.31
CA ASN A 40 8.86 13.45 0.82
C ASN A 40 8.75 14.93 1.19
N GLU A 41 8.74 15.84 0.19
CA GLU A 41 8.59 17.28 0.45
C GLU A 41 7.22 17.64 1.05
N GLN A 42 6.17 16.92 0.65
CA GLN A 42 4.82 17.14 1.19
C GLN A 42 4.72 16.64 2.63
N PHE A 43 5.27 15.44 2.89
CA PHE A 43 5.28 14.88 4.24
C PHE A 43 6.18 15.67 5.18
N GLU A 44 7.31 16.19 4.69
CA GLU A 44 8.19 17.07 5.46
C GLU A 44 7.46 18.36 5.92
N LYS A 45 6.64 18.96 5.04
CA LYS A 45 5.81 20.13 5.42
C LYS A 45 4.86 19.79 6.57
N PHE A 46 4.22 18.63 6.52
CA PHE A 46 3.36 18.15 7.61
C PHE A 46 4.16 17.96 8.91
N ALA A 47 5.25 17.21 8.85
CA ALA A 47 6.07 16.92 10.03
C ALA A 47 6.63 18.21 10.67
N LYS A 48 7.10 19.16 9.85
CA LYS A 48 7.57 20.48 10.34
C LYS A 48 6.45 21.33 10.95
N ALA A 49 5.25 21.32 10.35
CA ALA A 49 4.13 22.13 10.82
C ALA A 49 3.52 21.60 12.12
N THR A 50 3.62 20.32 12.40
CA THR A 50 2.94 19.66 13.51
C THR A 50 3.88 19.12 14.60
N GLY A 51 5.18 19.00 14.31
CA GLY A 51 6.13 18.26 15.16
C GLY A 51 5.88 16.75 15.20
N TYR A 52 5.19 16.21 14.19
CA TYR A 52 4.81 14.79 14.17
C TYR A 52 6.05 13.89 14.10
N VAL A 53 6.04 12.86 14.93
CA VAL A 53 7.05 11.79 14.99
C VAL A 53 6.38 10.50 14.56
N THR A 54 6.89 9.88 13.50
CA THR A 54 6.32 8.65 12.94
C THR A 54 6.57 7.43 13.83
N ILE A 55 5.82 6.36 13.60
CA ILE A 55 5.99 5.10 14.33
C ILE A 55 7.43 4.58 14.18
N ALA A 56 8.02 4.65 12.99
CA ALA A 56 9.40 4.22 12.76
C ALA A 56 10.47 5.07 13.50
N GLU A 57 10.14 6.31 13.88
CA GLU A 57 11.03 7.19 14.66
C GLU A 57 10.91 6.99 16.18
N ARG A 58 9.91 6.24 16.66
CA ARG A 58 9.67 5.98 18.09
C ARG A 58 10.29 4.66 18.52
N THR A 59 10.88 4.63 19.71
CA THR A 59 11.28 3.38 20.33
C THR A 59 10.02 2.60 20.75
N PRO A 60 9.82 1.36 20.25
CA PRO A 60 8.72 0.52 20.69
C PRO A 60 8.79 0.22 22.19
N THR A 61 7.64 0.04 22.81
CA THR A 61 7.58 -0.27 24.25
C THR A 61 7.40 -1.78 24.50
N GLN A 62 7.75 -2.22 25.71
CA GLN A 62 7.53 -3.61 26.12
C GLN A 62 6.04 -3.97 26.19
N GLU A 63 5.16 -2.98 26.38
CA GLU A 63 3.71 -3.18 26.37
C GLU A 63 3.19 -3.48 24.96
N GLU A 64 3.72 -2.78 23.95
CA GLU A 64 3.40 -3.01 22.54
C GLU A 64 3.92 -4.36 22.04
N PHE A 65 5.11 -4.79 22.52
CA PHE A 65 5.76 -6.04 22.13
C PHE A 65 6.18 -6.87 23.37
N PRO A 66 5.22 -7.51 24.07
CA PRO A 66 5.48 -8.16 25.35
C PRO A 66 6.50 -9.30 25.32
N THR A 67 6.65 -9.94 24.16
CA THR A 67 7.57 -11.08 23.96
C THR A 67 8.93 -10.70 23.36
N ALA A 68 9.09 -9.44 22.93
CA ALA A 68 10.33 -8.99 22.33
C ALA A 68 11.42 -8.79 23.40
N PRO A 69 12.66 -9.25 23.17
CA PRO A 69 13.80 -8.90 24.02
C PRO A 69 13.98 -7.38 24.07
N PRO A 70 14.27 -6.77 25.25
CA PRO A 70 14.39 -5.31 25.38
C PRO A 70 15.41 -4.68 24.41
N GLU A 71 16.48 -5.38 24.08
CA GLU A 71 17.51 -4.95 23.13
C GLU A 71 17.01 -4.85 21.68
N ASN A 72 15.90 -5.48 21.36
CA ASN A 72 15.25 -5.41 20.04
C ASN A 72 14.20 -4.28 19.97
N LEU A 73 13.82 -3.69 21.10
CA LEU A 73 12.91 -2.55 21.14
C LEU A 73 13.64 -1.26 20.77
N VAL A 74 13.87 -1.08 19.48
CA VAL A 74 14.62 0.06 18.94
C VAL A 74 13.83 0.70 17.80
N ALA A 75 13.91 2.03 17.69
CA ALA A 75 13.34 2.76 16.57
C ALA A 75 13.94 2.26 15.25
N GLY A 76 13.11 2.06 14.26
CA GLY A 76 13.52 1.55 12.96
C GLY A 76 12.35 1.07 12.12
N SER A 77 12.66 0.48 10.99
CA SER A 77 11.65 0.00 10.04
C SER A 77 12.22 -1.10 9.14
N THR A 78 11.35 -1.75 8.38
CA THR A 78 11.73 -2.84 7.49
C THR A 78 12.29 -2.32 6.16
N VAL A 79 13.47 -2.79 5.79
CA VAL A 79 14.18 -2.41 4.56
C VAL A 79 14.41 -3.64 3.69
N PHE A 80 14.05 -3.54 2.41
CA PHE A 80 14.42 -4.52 1.40
C PHE A 80 15.95 -4.51 1.22
N THR A 81 16.54 -5.70 1.28
CA THR A 81 17.96 -5.90 1.09
C THR A 81 18.13 -7.05 0.09
N PRO A 82 18.67 -6.78 -1.09
CA PRO A 82 18.87 -7.82 -2.09
C PRO A 82 19.64 -9.02 -1.52
N ALA A 83 19.19 -10.24 -1.86
CA ALA A 83 19.92 -11.45 -1.50
C ALA A 83 21.22 -11.52 -2.34
N PRO A 84 22.35 -12.01 -1.76
CA PRO A 84 23.60 -12.10 -2.48
C PRO A 84 23.62 -13.14 -3.61
N GLU A 85 22.70 -14.10 -3.55
CA GLU A 85 22.52 -15.19 -4.51
C GLU A 85 21.05 -15.60 -4.60
N PRO A 86 20.63 -16.33 -5.65
CA PRO A 86 19.26 -16.82 -5.77
C PRO A 86 18.83 -17.64 -4.55
N VAL A 87 17.66 -17.33 -4.02
CA VAL A 87 17.07 -17.97 -2.84
C VAL A 87 15.65 -18.45 -3.15
N PRO A 88 15.16 -19.52 -2.46
CA PRO A 88 13.76 -19.86 -2.50
C PRO A 88 12.87 -18.71 -2.07
N LEU A 89 11.75 -18.50 -2.79
CA LEU A 89 10.85 -17.37 -2.58
C LEU A 89 9.75 -17.66 -1.53
N ASP A 90 9.91 -18.70 -0.73
CA ASP A 90 9.00 -19.16 0.32
C ASP A 90 9.25 -18.50 1.69
N ASN A 91 10.35 -17.76 1.83
CA ASN A 91 10.74 -17.11 3.08
C ASN A 91 11.23 -15.67 2.83
N PHE A 92 10.34 -14.72 3.05
CA PHE A 92 10.62 -13.29 2.82
C PHE A 92 11.68 -12.70 3.77
N TYR A 93 12.00 -13.31 4.89
CA TYR A 93 13.10 -12.89 5.77
C TYR A 93 14.47 -12.96 5.10
N ARG A 94 14.58 -13.59 3.94
CA ARG A 94 15.82 -13.67 3.18
C ARG A 94 16.19 -12.36 2.49
N TRP A 95 15.24 -11.45 2.29
CA TRP A 95 15.44 -10.14 1.65
C TRP A 95 14.78 -8.98 2.39
N TRP A 96 14.22 -9.21 3.57
CA TRP A 96 13.75 -8.17 4.46
C TRP A 96 14.56 -8.15 5.74
N ARG A 97 14.97 -6.95 6.16
CA ARG A 97 15.65 -6.73 7.44
C ARG A 97 14.99 -5.58 8.19
N TYR A 98 14.90 -5.74 9.51
CA TYR A 98 14.61 -4.61 10.37
C TYR A 98 15.90 -3.79 10.53
N GLU A 99 15.88 -2.55 10.03
CA GLU A 99 17.02 -1.65 10.05
C GLU A 99 16.82 -0.60 11.14
N ARG A 100 17.77 -0.53 12.10
CA ARG A 100 17.77 0.47 13.18
C ARG A 100 17.89 1.86 12.59
N GLY A 101 17.00 2.78 13.00
CA GLY A 101 17.01 4.17 12.56
C GLY A 101 16.52 4.38 11.13
N ALA A 102 16.10 3.31 10.41
CA ALA A 102 15.37 3.48 9.16
C ALA A 102 13.99 4.10 9.43
N ASN A 103 13.68 5.16 8.73
CA ASN A 103 12.42 5.90 8.80
C ASN A 103 12.27 6.76 7.54
N TRP A 104 11.22 7.54 7.42
CA TRP A 104 10.98 8.34 6.24
C TRP A 104 12.08 9.36 5.90
N ARG A 105 12.89 9.82 6.87
CA ARG A 105 14.04 10.72 6.66
C ARG A 105 15.32 9.98 6.26
N HIS A 106 15.40 8.70 6.64
CA HIS A 106 16.54 7.81 6.47
C HIS A 106 16.09 6.48 5.89
N PRO A 107 15.66 6.43 4.60
CA PRO A 107 14.94 5.26 4.05
C PRO A 107 15.78 3.99 3.93
N GLU A 108 17.10 4.07 3.88
CA GLU A 108 18.00 2.91 3.90
C GLU A 108 18.77 2.78 5.24
N GLY A 109 18.30 3.45 6.31
CA GLY A 109 18.96 3.51 7.61
C GLY A 109 19.71 4.82 7.86
N PRO A 110 20.36 4.97 9.03
CA PRO A 110 20.88 6.26 9.54
C PRO A 110 21.88 6.98 8.64
N SER A 111 22.55 6.27 7.72
CA SER A 111 23.51 6.85 6.78
C SER A 111 22.87 7.41 5.51
N SER A 112 21.57 7.19 5.31
CA SER A 112 20.82 7.70 4.17
C SER A 112 20.13 9.02 4.50
N ASP A 113 19.79 9.80 3.47
CA ASP A 113 19.04 11.04 3.58
C ASP A 113 18.06 11.24 2.39
N LEU A 114 17.33 12.35 2.41
CA LEU A 114 16.35 12.71 1.38
C LEU A 114 16.90 13.72 0.35
N LYS A 115 18.17 14.02 0.35
CA LYS A 115 18.75 15.00 -0.58
C LYS A 115 18.57 14.55 -2.03
N GLY A 116 17.88 15.36 -2.83
CA GLY A 116 17.51 15.04 -4.22
C GLY A 116 16.37 14.04 -4.35
N ARG A 117 15.69 13.69 -3.23
CA ARG A 117 14.55 12.78 -3.19
C ARG A 117 13.24 13.48 -2.78
N GLU A 118 13.15 14.80 -2.95
CA GLU A 118 12.00 15.61 -2.54
C GLU A 118 10.72 15.17 -3.25
N LYS A 119 10.85 14.72 -4.52
CA LYS A 119 9.76 14.24 -5.38
C LYS A 119 9.52 12.73 -5.34
N TYR A 120 10.24 12.00 -4.52
CA TYR A 120 9.98 10.58 -4.32
C TYR A 120 8.81 10.40 -3.35
N PRO A 121 8.04 9.30 -3.46
CA PRO A 121 7.00 9.01 -2.47
C PRO A 121 7.62 8.85 -1.08
N VAL A 122 6.92 9.34 -0.07
CA VAL A 122 7.29 9.06 1.31
C VAL A 122 7.05 7.59 1.62
N VAL A 123 8.01 6.97 2.29
CA VAL A 123 7.98 5.56 2.70
C VAL A 123 8.26 5.41 4.19
N HIS A 124 8.24 4.20 4.73
CA HIS A 124 8.36 3.93 6.17
C HIS A 124 7.26 4.60 7.00
N VAL A 125 6.11 4.79 6.40
CA VAL A 125 4.92 5.34 7.06
C VAL A 125 3.99 4.19 7.42
N ALA A 126 3.67 4.07 8.70
CA ALA A 126 2.65 3.17 9.19
C ALA A 126 1.25 3.74 8.88
N TYR A 127 0.21 2.94 9.10
CA TYR A 127 -1.16 3.37 8.81
C TYR A 127 -1.54 4.65 9.58
N ASP A 128 -1.22 4.74 10.86
CA ASP A 128 -1.54 5.91 11.69
C ASP A 128 -0.77 7.17 11.25
N ASP A 129 0.46 7.02 10.73
CA ASP A 129 1.23 8.13 10.17
C ASP A 129 0.55 8.70 8.92
N ALA A 130 0.09 7.81 8.03
CA ALA A 130 -0.65 8.19 6.82
C ALA A 130 -1.99 8.87 7.17
N MET A 131 -2.72 8.35 8.17
CA MET A 131 -3.95 8.96 8.67
C MET A 131 -3.73 10.32 9.30
N ALA A 132 -2.65 10.51 10.07
CA ALA A 132 -2.30 11.79 10.68
C ALA A 132 -2.02 12.85 9.60
N TYR A 133 -1.23 12.49 8.57
CA TYR A 133 -1.02 13.37 7.41
C TYR A 133 -2.34 13.70 6.70
N ALA A 134 -3.15 12.69 6.37
CA ALA A 134 -4.39 12.88 5.66
C ALA A 134 -5.34 13.84 6.41
N LYS A 135 -5.48 13.65 7.73
CA LYS A 135 -6.27 14.55 8.60
C LYS A 135 -5.73 15.98 8.59
N TRP A 136 -4.41 16.17 8.72
CA TRP A 136 -3.79 17.49 8.66
C TRP A 136 -4.05 18.19 7.32
N ALA A 137 -3.97 17.45 6.22
CA ALA A 137 -4.24 17.93 4.87
C ALA A 137 -5.74 18.20 4.60
N GLY A 138 -6.63 17.92 5.55
CA GLY A 138 -8.10 18.00 5.37
C GLY A 138 -8.60 16.97 4.35
N LYS A 139 -7.99 15.79 4.33
CA LYS A 139 -8.25 14.64 3.46
C LYS A 139 -8.47 13.36 4.28
N ARG A 140 -8.59 12.24 3.60
CA ARG A 140 -8.59 10.89 4.17
C ARG A 140 -7.85 9.92 3.26
N LEU A 141 -7.57 8.72 3.74
CA LEU A 141 -7.13 7.63 2.88
C LEU A 141 -8.28 7.16 1.98
N PRO A 142 -7.99 6.61 0.79
CA PRO A 142 -9.00 6.00 -0.06
C PRO A 142 -9.51 4.70 0.58
N THR A 143 -10.77 4.36 0.35
CA THR A 143 -11.20 2.98 0.51
C THR A 143 -10.59 2.12 -0.60
N GLU A 144 -10.50 0.83 -0.38
CA GLU A 144 -10.02 -0.11 -1.38
C GLU A 144 -10.84 -0.03 -2.68
N ALA A 145 -12.15 0.16 -2.57
CA ALA A 145 -13.05 0.34 -3.71
C ALA A 145 -12.77 1.63 -4.49
N GLU A 146 -12.50 2.72 -3.80
CA GLU A 146 -12.11 4.00 -4.43
C GLU A 146 -10.76 3.89 -5.14
N PHE A 147 -9.78 3.23 -4.52
CA PHE A 147 -8.48 3.01 -5.14
C PHE A 147 -8.62 2.21 -6.44
N GLU A 148 -9.33 1.07 -6.43
CA GLU A 148 -9.50 0.26 -7.62
C GLU A 148 -10.30 0.98 -8.71
N PHE A 149 -11.36 1.72 -8.35
CA PHE A 149 -12.10 2.54 -9.28
C PHE A 149 -11.21 3.57 -9.96
N ALA A 150 -10.37 4.26 -9.18
CA ALA A 150 -9.40 5.24 -9.68
C ALA A 150 -8.35 4.59 -10.59
N ALA A 151 -7.79 3.44 -10.19
CA ALA A 151 -6.78 2.72 -10.96
C ALA A 151 -7.32 2.22 -12.31
N ARG A 152 -8.59 1.84 -12.38
CA ARG A 152 -9.22 1.43 -13.64
C ARG A 152 -9.44 2.58 -14.63
N GLY A 153 -9.40 3.83 -14.20
CA GLY A 153 -9.53 4.99 -15.08
C GLY A 153 -10.80 4.98 -15.93
N GLY A 154 -11.95 4.51 -15.38
CA GLY A 154 -13.23 4.41 -16.10
C GLY A 154 -13.37 3.21 -17.04
N LYS A 155 -12.41 2.30 -17.08
CA LYS A 155 -12.43 1.10 -17.92
C LYS A 155 -12.68 -0.15 -17.07
N SER A 156 -13.36 -1.15 -17.62
CA SER A 156 -13.62 -2.44 -16.99
C SER A 156 -12.86 -3.56 -17.70
N GLY A 157 -12.62 -4.68 -17.00
CA GLY A 157 -12.02 -5.88 -17.60
C GLY A 157 -10.52 -5.77 -17.91
N LEU A 158 -9.84 -4.71 -17.48
CA LEU A 158 -8.40 -4.57 -17.66
C LEU A 158 -7.62 -5.35 -16.61
N ILE A 159 -6.50 -5.93 -17.03
CA ILE A 159 -5.49 -6.57 -16.15
C ILE A 159 -4.66 -5.48 -15.45
N TYR A 160 -4.15 -4.51 -16.20
CA TYR A 160 -3.36 -3.39 -15.71
C TYR A 160 -4.12 -2.07 -15.86
N SER A 161 -3.71 -1.03 -15.17
CA SER A 161 -4.32 0.31 -15.27
C SER A 161 -4.22 0.92 -16.68
N TRP A 162 -3.28 0.46 -17.50
CA TRP A 162 -3.05 0.91 -18.87
C TRP A 162 -3.65 0.00 -19.96
N GLY A 163 -3.96 -1.27 -19.67
CA GLY A 163 -4.48 -2.23 -20.66
C GLY A 163 -4.28 -3.68 -20.26
N ASN A 164 -4.18 -4.57 -21.23
CA ASN A 164 -4.03 -6.02 -21.01
C ASN A 164 -2.62 -6.54 -21.35
N GLU A 165 -1.77 -5.74 -21.95
CA GLU A 165 -0.36 -6.09 -22.23
C GLU A 165 0.52 -5.48 -21.13
N LEU A 166 1.42 -6.28 -20.54
CA LEU A 166 2.36 -5.81 -19.53
C LEU A 166 3.28 -4.71 -20.11
N HIS A 167 3.83 -4.94 -21.28
CA HIS A 167 4.75 -4.03 -21.97
C HIS A 167 4.24 -3.68 -23.38
N PRO A 168 3.20 -2.83 -23.51
CA PRO A 168 2.65 -2.48 -24.82
C PRO A 168 3.71 -1.82 -25.70
N ALA A 169 3.93 -2.43 -26.90
CA ALA A 169 5.01 -2.04 -27.82
C ALA A 169 6.42 -2.00 -27.15
N GLY A 170 6.67 -2.90 -26.21
CA GLY A 170 7.95 -3.02 -25.48
C GLY A 170 8.21 -1.91 -24.45
N ARG A 171 7.21 -1.10 -24.10
CA ARG A 171 7.36 0.02 -23.14
C ARG A 171 6.98 -0.41 -21.73
N PHE A 172 7.79 -0.02 -20.78
CA PHE A 172 7.43 -0.11 -19.37
C PHE A 172 6.38 0.96 -19.03
N MET A 173 5.36 0.57 -18.28
CA MET A 173 4.22 1.42 -17.95
C MET A 173 4.12 1.72 -16.46
N ALA A 174 4.99 1.11 -15.65
CA ALA A 174 5.08 1.27 -14.20
C ALA A 174 6.49 0.93 -13.72
N ASN A 175 6.88 1.44 -12.57
CA ASN A 175 8.11 1.07 -11.88
C ASN A 175 7.88 -0.26 -11.13
N THR A 176 8.50 -1.32 -11.64
CA THR A 176 8.39 -2.68 -11.10
C THR A 176 9.76 -3.37 -11.15
N TYR A 177 9.91 -4.51 -10.50
CA TYR A 177 11.20 -5.22 -10.47
C TYR A 177 11.46 -5.97 -11.78
N GLN A 178 12.60 -5.70 -12.41
CA GLN A 178 13.07 -6.40 -13.59
C GLN A 178 14.41 -7.06 -13.31
N GLY A 179 14.49 -8.36 -13.62
CA GLY A 179 15.71 -9.13 -13.38
C GLY A 179 15.46 -10.34 -12.52
N ASN A 180 16.43 -10.74 -11.73
CA ASN A 180 16.36 -11.95 -10.90
C ASN A 180 15.97 -11.57 -9.45
N PHE A 181 14.69 -11.67 -9.12
CA PHE A 181 14.21 -11.38 -7.77
C PHE A 181 14.64 -12.47 -6.77
N PRO A 182 15.11 -12.12 -5.56
CA PRO A 182 15.35 -10.80 -5.00
C PRO A 182 16.83 -10.36 -5.08
N VAL A 183 17.57 -10.85 -6.05
CA VAL A 183 19.04 -10.69 -6.13
C VAL A 183 19.44 -9.37 -6.77
N LYS A 184 18.88 -9.10 -7.95
CA LYS A 184 19.27 -7.93 -8.74
C LYS A 184 18.10 -7.44 -9.57
N ASP A 185 17.77 -6.16 -9.35
CA ASP A 185 16.95 -5.40 -10.27
C ASP A 185 17.84 -4.84 -11.39
N ASP A 186 17.49 -5.11 -12.63
CA ASP A 186 18.24 -4.63 -13.80
C ASP A 186 17.88 -3.18 -14.18
N GLY A 187 16.82 -2.62 -13.57
CA GLY A 187 16.38 -1.24 -13.80
C GLY A 187 16.00 -0.96 -15.24
N ALA A 188 15.44 -1.94 -15.95
CA ALA A 188 15.14 -1.82 -17.37
C ALA A 188 14.01 -0.81 -17.65
N ASP A 189 13.17 -0.50 -16.66
CA ASP A 189 12.15 0.56 -16.70
C ASP A 189 12.74 1.97 -16.46
N GLY A 190 14.03 2.08 -16.15
CA GLY A 190 14.76 3.30 -15.87
C GLY A 190 15.13 3.50 -14.40
N PHE A 191 14.65 2.60 -13.48
CA PHE A 191 14.83 2.74 -12.04
C PHE A 191 15.23 1.41 -11.39
N GLY A 192 16.27 1.42 -10.57
CA GLY A 192 16.67 0.28 -9.73
C GLY A 192 16.20 0.51 -8.28
N GLY A 193 14.88 0.60 -8.06
CA GLY A 193 14.29 0.92 -6.76
C GLY A 193 13.14 1.91 -6.90
N ILE A 194 12.84 2.70 -5.85
CA ILE A 194 11.79 3.73 -5.89
C ILE A 194 12.15 4.79 -6.93
N SER A 195 11.18 5.24 -7.70
CA SER A 195 11.30 6.39 -8.63
C SER A 195 10.67 7.66 -8.06
N PRO A 196 11.03 8.87 -8.58
CA PRO A 196 10.20 10.04 -8.36
C PRO A 196 8.77 9.78 -8.85
N VAL A 197 7.78 10.45 -8.26
CA VAL A 197 6.39 10.31 -8.71
C VAL A 197 6.20 10.79 -10.15
N ALA A 198 5.19 10.26 -10.85
CA ALA A 198 4.78 10.66 -12.20
C ALA A 198 5.85 10.46 -13.29
N GLN A 199 6.65 9.40 -13.21
CA GLN A 199 7.62 9.08 -14.27
C GLN A 199 6.99 8.31 -15.44
N PHE A 200 5.86 7.64 -15.23
CA PHE A 200 5.12 6.91 -16.24
C PHE A 200 3.85 7.65 -16.64
N ALA A 201 3.26 7.26 -17.77
CA ALA A 201 2.06 7.91 -18.28
C ALA A 201 0.86 7.73 -17.31
N PRO A 202 0.05 8.77 -17.08
CA PRO A 202 -1.13 8.66 -16.23
C PRO A 202 -2.23 7.82 -16.89
N ASN A 203 -3.16 7.32 -16.08
CA ASN A 203 -4.37 6.73 -16.60
C ASN A 203 -5.36 7.79 -17.13
N SER A 204 -6.54 7.34 -17.59
CA SER A 204 -7.56 8.23 -18.20
C SER A 204 -8.13 9.31 -17.26
N TYR A 205 -7.91 9.15 -15.94
CA TYR A 205 -8.30 10.16 -14.93
C TYR A 205 -7.17 11.12 -14.56
N GLY A 206 -6.00 11.02 -15.22
CA GLY A 206 -4.84 11.85 -14.91
C GLY A 206 -4.11 11.42 -13.64
N LEU A 207 -4.29 10.17 -13.20
CA LEU A 207 -3.67 9.62 -12.01
C LEU A 207 -2.43 8.79 -12.39
N TYR A 208 -1.35 9.00 -11.66
CA TYR A 208 -0.03 8.38 -11.86
C TYR A 208 0.22 7.29 -10.82
N ASP A 209 1.12 6.38 -11.12
CA ASP A 209 1.72 5.43 -10.19
C ASP A 209 0.72 4.56 -9.39
N LEU A 210 -0.49 4.33 -9.98
CA LEU A 210 -1.49 3.42 -9.39
C LEU A 210 -1.13 1.93 -9.58
N ALA A 211 0.03 1.68 -10.13
CA ALA A 211 0.66 0.37 -10.27
C ALA A 211 2.19 0.53 -10.18
N GLY A 212 2.83 -0.28 -9.35
CA GLY A 212 4.27 -0.20 -9.10
C GLY A 212 4.66 0.94 -8.15
N ASN A 213 5.90 1.35 -8.18
CA ASN A 213 6.56 2.34 -7.33
C ASN A 213 6.49 2.00 -5.85
N VAL A 214 5.45 2.41 -5.12
CA VAL A 214 5.25 1.99 -3.74
C VAL A 214 3.82 1.49 -3.51
N TRP A 215 3.68 0.51 -2.60
CA TRP A 215 2.38 0.14 -2.07
C TRP A 215 1.69 1.34 -1.44
N GLU A 216 0.36 1.36 -1.48
CA GLU A 216 -0.41 2.44 -0.92
C GLU A 216 -1.46 1.96 0.08
N TRP A 217 -1.46 2.58 1.27
CA TRP A 217 -2.46 2.33 2.30
C TRP A 217 -3.88 2.66 1.82
N CYS A 218 -4.80 1.72 2.05
CA CYS A 218 -6.25 1.94 2.01
C CYS A 218 -6.86 1.91 3.41
N ASP A 219 -8.04 2.52 3.56
CA ASP A 219 -8.73 2.62 4.86
C ASP A 219 -9.41 1.33 5.29
N ASP A 220 -9.49 0.33 4.42
CA ASP A 220 -10.18 -0.93 4.68
C ASP A 220 -9.34 -1.86 5.54
N TRP A 221 -9.99 -2.51 6.56
CA TRP A 221 -9.41 -3.68 7.18
C TRP A 221 -9.23 -4.80 6.15
N TYR A 222 -8.18 -5.59 6.30
CA TYR A 222 -7.96 -6.73 5.43
C TYR A 222 -8.72 -7.97 5.90
N ARG A 223 -9.44 -8.62 4.97
CA ARG A 223 -9.98 -9.98 5.09
C ARG A 223 -9.92 -10.67 3.73
N PRO A 224 -9.41 -11.91 3.64
CA PRO A 224 -9.31 -12.62 2.35
C PRO A 224 -10.67 -13.00 1.76
N ASP A 225 -11.70 -13.17 2.59
CA ASP A 225 -13.06 -13.58 2.22
C ASP A 225 -14.01 -12.39 1.91
N TYR A 226 -13.54 -11.15 2.02
CA TYR A 226 -14.41 -9.97 1.90
C TYR A 226 -15.02 -9.84 0.49
N TYR A 227 -14.27 -10.14 -0.56
CA TYR A 227 -14.78 -10.09 -1.92
C TYR A 227 -15.86 -11.16 -2.19
N GLU A 228 -15.72 -12.35 -1.60
CA GLU A 228 -16.77 -13.36 -1.63
C GLU A 228 -18.04 -12.88 -0.90
N GLN A 229 -17.88 -12.20 0.24
CA GLN A 229 -19.03 -11.66 0.97
C GLN A 229 -19.77 -10.61 0.13
N LEU A 230 -19.06 -9.69 -0.52
CA LEU A 230 -19.65 -8.69 -1.39
C LEU A 230 -20.31 -9.32 -2.63
N ALA A 231 -19.70 -10.34 -3.22
CA ALA A 231 -20.23 -11.03 -4.40
C ALA A 231 -21.52 -11.83 -4.14
N ARG A 232 -21.79 -12.24 -2.89
CA ARG A 232 -23.01 -12.95 -2.50
C ARG A 232 -24.24 -12.04 -2.45
N THR A 233 -24.05 -10.72 -2.50
CA THR A 233 -25.17 -9.77 -2.49
C THR A 233 -25.79 -9.65 -3.88
N ASN A 234 -27.12 -9.59 -3.95
CA ASN A 234 -27.86 -9.43 -5.21
C ASN A 234 -27.78 -8.02 -5.81
N SER A 235 -27.22 -7.06 -5.09
CA SER A 235 -27.05 -5.66 -5.48
C SER A 235 -25.60 -5.23 -5.34
N PRO A 236 -25.13 -4.30 -6.20
CA PRO A 236 -23.80 -3.71 -5.99
C PRO A 236 -23.69 -3.06 -4.61
N ALA A 237 -22.63 -3.40 -3.87
CA ALA A 237 -22.34 -2.71 -2.62
C ALA A 237 -22.05 -1.23 -2.92
N ARG A 238 -22.69 -0.31 -2.17
CA ARG A 238 -22.50 1.13 -2.35
C ARG A 238 -21.52 1.66 -1.31
N ASN A 239 -20.42 2.28 -1.77
CA ASN A 239 -19.35 2.83 -0.92
C ASN A 239 -18.95 1.85 0.18
N PRO A 240 -18.56 0.60 -0.16
CA PRO A 240 -18.24 -0.37 0.87
C PRO A 240 -17.09 0.15 1.75
N PRO A 241 -17.26 0.15 3.08
CA PRO A 241 -16.26 0.70 4.02
C PRO A 241 -15.15 -0.30 4.37
N GLY A 242 -15.13 -1.46 3.74
CA GLY A 242 -14.33 -2.60 4.17
C GLY A 242 -15.03 -3.45 5.24
N PRO A 243 -14.43 -4.55 5.65
CA PRO A 243 -14.95 -5.39 6.74
C PRO A 243 -14.79 -4.69 8.09
N GLU A 244 -15.62 -5.04 9.07
CA GLU A 244 -15.59 -4.43 10.42
C GLU A 244 -14.32 -4.77 11.18
N THR A 245 -13.72 -5.93 10.92
CA THR A 245 -12.53 -6.42 11.62
C THR A 245 -11.52 -7.02 10.65
N SER A 246 -10.24 -6.87 10.97
CA SER A 246 -9.15 -7.54 10.27
C SER A 246 -9.16 -9.04 10.56
N PHE A 247 -8.81 -9.84 9.55
CA PHE A 247 -8.46 -11.24 9.72
C PHE A 247 -7.49 -11.68 8.62
N ASP A 248 -6.40 -12.30 9.03
CA ASP A 248 -5.46 -12.99 8.15
C ASP A 248 -5.19 -14.39 8.69
N PRO A 249 -5.55 -15.46 7.97
CA PRO A 249 -5.36 -16.83 8.46
C PRO A 249 -3.89 -17.23 8.63
N VAL A 250 -2.96 -16.51 7.98
CA VAL A 250 -1.51 -16.74 8.13
C VAL A 250 -0.97 -16.10 9.41
N GLU A 251 -1.49 -14.94 9.78
CA GLU A 251 -1.09 -14.18 10.97
C GLU A 251 -2.36 -13.69 11.71
N PRO A 252 -3.09 -14.61 12.37
CA PRO A 252 -4.45 -14.34 12.87
C PRO A 252 -4.50 -13.34 14.04
N ASN A 253 -3.37 -13.10 14.70
CA ASN A 253 -3.25 -12.14 15.80
C ASN A 253 -2.90 -10.73 15.35
N GLU A 254 -2.45 -10.57 14.09
CA GLU A 254 -2.02 -9.29 13.55
C GLU A 254 -3.18 -8.53 12.89
N LYS A 255 -3.28 -7.25 13.22
CA LYS A 255 -4.26 -6.36 12.58
C LYS A 255 -3.68 -5.80 11.30
N LYS A 256 -4.35 -6.07 10.19
CA LYS A 256 -3.88 -5.63 8.86
C LYS A 256 -4.89 -4.77 8.14
N ARG A 257 -4.38 -3.77 7.44
CA ARG A 257 -5.11 -2.96 6.47
C ARG A 257 -4.73 -3.37 5.04
N VAL A 258 -5.61 -3.02 4.12
CA VAL A 258 -5.38 -3.28 2.69
C VAL A 258 -4.29 -2.35 2.16
N HIS A 259 -3.42 -2.90 1.32
CA HIS A 259 -2.52 -2.18 0.44
C HIS A 259 -2.94 -2.38 -1.01
N ARG A 260 -2.71 -1.38 -1.86
CA ARG A 260 -3.00 -1.46 -3.28
C ARG A 260 -1.82 -0.98 -4.13
N GLY A 261 -1.86 -1.30 -5.44
CA GLY A 261 -0.93 -0.82 -6.44
C GLY A 261 0.30 -1.69 -6.68
N GLY A 262 0.76 -2.46 -5.71
CA GLY A 262 2.08 -3.09 -5.80
C GLY A 262 3.21 -2.09 -5.58
N SER A 263 4.44 -2.48 -5.81
CA SER A 263 5.62 -1.62 -5.64
C SER A 263 6.71 -1.96 -6.64
N PHE A 264 7.81 -1.22 -6.59
CA PHE A 264 9.03 -1.49 -7.36
C PHE A 264 9.62 -2.90 -7.11
N LEU A 265 9.18 -3.59 -6.06
CA LEU A 265 9.58 -4.97 -5.75
C LEU A 265 8.66 -6.04 -6.37
N CYS A 266 7.58 -5.63 -7.02
CA CYS A 266 6.63 -6.56 -7.61
C CYS A 266 7.13 -7.04 -8.99
N THR A 267 7.04 -8.35 -9.19
CA THR A 267 7.47 -9.06 -10.40
C THR A 267 6.59 -10.28 -10.64
N ASP A 268 6.53 -10.78 -11.86
CA ASP A 268 5.82 -12.01 -12.21
C ASP A 268 6.39 -13.26 -11.51
N GLN A 269 7.66 -13.24 -11.10
CA GLN A 269 8.31 -14.35 -10.39
C GLN A 269 7.76 -14.55 -8.96
N TYR A 270 7.30 -13.46 -8.30
CA TYR A 270 6.93 -13.50 -6.88
C TYR A 270 5.59 -12.83 -6.59
N CYS A 271 5.35 -11.62 -7.09
CA CYS A 271 4.20 -10.81 -6.73
C CYS A 271 3.74 -9.97 -7.91
N THR A 272 2.59 -10.30 -8.51
CA THR A 272 1.99 -9.53 -9.63
C THR A 272 0.94 -8.52 -9.14
N ARG A 273 1.03 -8.07 -7.89
CA ARG A 273 -0.01 -7.23 -7.31
C ARG A 273 -0.01 -5.77 -7.81
N TYR A 274 0.75 -5.46 -8.88
CA TYR A 274 0.58 -4.29 -9.73
C TYR A 274 -0.60 -4.45 -10.74
N MET A 275 -1.21 -5.61 -10.84
CA MET A 275 -2.48 -5.80 -11.57
C MET A 275 -3.62 -5.10 -10.84
N VAL A 276 -4.48 -4.40 -11.59
CA VAL A 276 -5.44 -3.44 -11.04
C VAL A 276 -6.48 -4.05 -10.08
N GLY A 277 -6.82 -5.32 -10.24
CA GLY A 277 -7.80 -6.00 -9.38
C GLY A 277 -7.22 -6.67 -8.13
N THR A 278 -5.89 -6.72 -8.00
CA THR A 278 -5.22 -7.45 -6.94
C THR A 278 -5.08 -6.64 -5.65
N ARG A 279 -4.88 -7.32 -4.55
CA ARG A 279 -4.85 -6.79 -3.19
C ARG A 279 -3.54 -7.14 -2.51
N GLY A 280 -3.09 -6.29 -1.61
CA GLY A 280 -2.05 -6.55 -0.64
C GLY A 280 -2.56 -6.28 0.77
N LYS A 281 -1.71 -6.56 1.76
CA LYS A 281 -2.02 -6.39 3.18
C LYS A 281 -0.76 -6.02 3.95
N GLY A 282 -0.91 -5.23 4.99
CA GLY A 282 0.17 -4.88 5.91
C GLY A 282 -0.31 -4.65 7.32
N GLU A 283 0.54 -4.97 8.26
CA GLU A 283 0.35 -4.73 9.68
C GLU A 283 0.35 -3.21 9.93
N VAL A 284 -0.59 -2.71 10.75
CA VAL A 284 -0.90 -1.29 10.87
C VAL A 284 0.18 -0.44 11.55
N THR A 285 1.02 -1.05 12.36
CA THR A 285 2.11 -0.37 13.11
C THR A 285 3.48 -0.51 12.43
N THR A 286 3.54 -1.16 11.26
CA THR A 286 4.79 -1.40 10.55
C THR A 286 4.85 -0.60 9.25
N GLY A 287 5.92 0.16 9.07
CA GLY A 287 6.31 0.75 7.79
C GLY A 287 7.37 -0.09 7.09
N SER A 288 7.61 0.20 5.82
CA SER A 288 8.71 -0.39 5.05
C SER A 288 9.15 0.57 3.94
N ASN A 289 10.32 0.32 3.36
CA ASN A 289 10.86 1.16 2.29
C ASN A 289 10.17 1.00 0.92
N HIS A 290 9.03 0.32 0.85
CA HIS A 290 8.20 0.20 -0.36
C HIS A 290 6.72 0.49 -0.10
N LEU A 291 6.38 1.15 1.02
CA LEU A 291 5.01 1.40 1.44
C LEU A 291 4.82 2.88 1.75
N GLY A 292 3.94 3.50 1.02
CA GLY A 292 3.51 4.89 1.11
C GLY A 292 2.00 5.02 1.08
N PHE A 293 1.48 6.12 0.56
CA PHE A 293 0.04 6.39 0.48
C PHE A 293 -0.26 7.61 -0.41
N ARG A 294 -1.52 7.72 -0.84
CA ARG A 294 -2.14 8.94 -1.36
C ARG A 294 -3.45 9.22 -0.66
N CYS A 295 -3.99 10.43 -0.83
CA CYS A 295 -5.20 10.85 -0.15
C CYS A 295 -6.34 11.14 -1.12
N VAL A 296 -7.58 11.12 -0.56
CA VAL A 296 -8.80 11.48 -1.25
C VAL A 296 -9.61 12.53 -0.48
N LYS A 297 -10.49 13.23 -1.20
CA LYS A 297 -11.55 14.09 -0.63
C LYS A 297 -12.91 13.69 -1.23
N PRO A 298 -14.02 13.84 -0.49
CA PRO A 298 -15.35 13.71 -1.06
C PRO A 298 -15.52 14.64 -2.25
N GLY A 299 -16.18 14.19 -3.32
CA GLY A 299 -16.58 15.03 -4.45
C GLY A 299 -17.65 16.04 -4.03
N THR A 300 -17.74 17.15 -4.76
CA THR A 300 -18.79 18.17 -4.55
C THR A 300 -20.13 17.56 -4.95
N GLY A 301 -20.93 17.13 -3.98
CA GLY A 301 -22.23 16.46 -4.18
C GLY A 301 -22.43 15.23 -3.29
N ALA A 302 -21.39 14.66 -2.72
CA ALA A 302 -21.52 13.63 -1.70
C ALA A 302 -21.95 14.28 -0.38
N LYS A 303 -23.16 13.96 0.10
CA LYS A 303 -23.54 14.31 1.49
C LYS A 303 -22.60 13.56 2.42
N ALA A 304 -21.81 14.29 3.22
CA ALA A 304 -20.98 13.70 4.27
C ALA A 304 -21.89 12.98 5.26
N THR A 305 -21.94 11.67 5.22
CA THR A 305 -22.46 10.86 6.32
C THR A 305 -21.35 10.67 7.30
N ALA A 306 -21.21 11.64 8.22
CA ALA A 306 -20.34 11.50 9.38
C ALA A 306 -21.01 10.51 10.36
N ASN A 307 -20.62 9.26 10.29
CA ASN A 307 -20.85 8.30 11.38
C ASN A 307 -19.51 8.05 12.08
N ILE A 308 -19.11 8.99 12.94
CA ILE A 308 -18.08 8.74 13.95
C ILE A 308 -18.82 8.39 15.25
N SER A 309 -19.09 7.13 15.47
CA SER A 309 -19.45 6.64 16.81
C SER A 309 -18.16 6.26 17.54
N HIS A 310 -17.54 7.22 18.22
CA HIS A 310 -16.60 6.90 19.27
C HIS A 310 -17.40 6.46 20.50
N SER A 311 -17.44 5.14 20.72
CA SER A 311 -17.86 4.58 22.00
C SER A 311 -16.78 4.93 23.05
N THR A 312 -17.03 5.95 23.84
CA THR A 312 -16.29 6.17 25.10
C THR A 312 -16.74 5.12 26.10
N ALA A 313 -15.95 4.07 26.29
CA ALA A 313 -16.11 3.20 27.42
C ALA A 313 -15.76 3.99 28.70
N SER A 314 -16.76 4.29 29.52
CA SER A 314 -16.58 4.84 30.85
C SER A 314 -16.02 3.75 31.77
N VAL A 315 -14.83 3.98 32.31
CA VAL A 315 -14.23 3.23 33.40
C VAL A 315 -15.00 3.59 34.70
N PRO A 316 -15.53 2.65 35.46
CA PRO A 316 -16.01 2.96 36.80
C PRO A 316 -14.82 3.12 37.74
N ASN A 317 -14.82 4.21 38.48
CA ASN A 317 -13.90 4.50 39.58
C ASN A 317 -14.30 3.74 40.87
N PRO A 318 -13.39 3.55 41.83
CA PRO A 318 -13.20 2.45 42.75
C PRO A 318 -14.30 2.21 43.74
#